data_62fcbb4f27e970dfe4f279e6909f2c93
#
_entry.id   62fcbb4f27e970dfe4f279e6909f2c93
#
_cell.length_a   1.000
_cell.length_b   1.000
_cell.length_c   1.000
_cell.angle_alpha   90.00
_cell.angle_beta   90.00
_cell.angle_gamma   90.00
#
_symmetry.space_group_name_H-M   'P 1'
#
loop_
_entity.id
_entity.type
_entity.pdbx_description
1 polymer ?
#
loop_
_entity_poly.entity_id
_entity_poly.type
_entity_poly.pdbx_seq_one_letter_code
_entity_poly.pdbx_strand_id
1 'polypeptide(L)'
;MSMNPNKVIIPCRFSYLHCWEPDSVNGGDPRYSVSAIISKSDTRTVEKIRAAIENAKKESLSKWGGKIPPNLKLPLRDGDIERPDDEAYADSWFLNANSRQAPEVVDRKVQRILDQSEVYSGCYGQISVTFYGFNTNGNRGIAAGLGNIQKLRDGEPLGGKANAAEEFETYDDDDFLS
;
A
#
# COMPACT_ATOMS: atom_id res chain seq x y z
N MET A 1 4.83 -23.95 -14.51
CA MET A 1 4.88 -22.48 -14.39
C MET A 1 5.69 -22.10 -13.15
N SER A 2 6.82 -21.48 -13.36
CA SER A 2 7.63 -21.05 -12.23
C SER A 2 7.03 -19.78 -11.64
N MET A 3 6.67 -19.83 -10.36
CA MET A 3 6.21 -18.65 -9.64
C MET A 3 7.43 -17.93 -9.07
N ASN A 4 7.46 -16.63 -9.23
CA ASN A 4 8.51 -15.83 -8.60
C ASN A 4 8.34 -15.91 -7.07
N PRO A 5 9.31 -16.49 -6.34
CA PRO A 5 9.18 -16.66 -4.89
C PRO A 5 9.16 -15.33 -4.10
N ASN A 6 9.50 -14.24 -4.77
CA ASN A 6 9.45 -12.91 -4.17
C ASN A 6 8.15 -12.18 -4.43
N LYS A 7 7.25 -12.77 -5.23
CA LYS A 7 5.97 -12.17 -5.59
C LYS A 7 4.85 -12.73 -4.74
N VAL A 8 4.01 -11.85 -4.19
CA VAL A 8 2.87 -12.22 -3.35
C VAL A 8 1.64 -11.45 -3.79
N ILE A 9 0.50 -12.12 -3.81
CA ILE A 9 -0.80 -11.48 -3.96
C ILE A 9 -1.32 -11.21 -2.55
N ILE A 10 -1.58 -9.94 -2.24
CA ILE A 10 -1.87 -9.50 -0.88
C ILE A 10 -3.29 -8.95 -0.78
N PRO A 11 -4.22 -9.68 -0.12
CA PRO A 11 -5.52 -9.12 0.24
C PRO A 11 -5.32 -8.00 1.26
N CYS A 12 -5.96 -6.85 1.02
CA CYS A 12 -5.71 -5.69 1.87
C CYS A 12 -6.78 -4.63 1.69
N ARG A 13 -6.74 -3.64 2.55
CA ARG A 13 -7.47 -2.40 2.38
C ARG A 13 -6.49 -1.37 1.83
N PHE A 14 -6.92 -0.58 0.85
CA PHE A 14 -6.06 0.42 0.21
C PHE A 14 -6.08 1.72 1.00
N SER A 15 -4.90 2.28 1.26
CA SER A 15 -4.75 3.56 1.93
C SER A 15 -3.65 4.35 1.21
N TYR A 16 -3.71 5.67 1.27
CA TYR A 16 -2.77 6.55 0.55
C TYR A 16 -2.56 6.07 -0.89
N LEU A 17 -3.69 5.86 -1.58
CA LEU A 17 -3.70 5.24 -2.91
C LEU A 17 -3.39 6.26 -4.00
N HIS A 18 -2.33 6.00 -4.76
CA HIS A 18 -1.93 6.79 -5.93
C HIS A 18 -1.77 5.85 -7.11
N CYS A 19 -2.90 5.29 -7.58
CA CYS A 19 -2.88 4.30 -8.66
C CYS A 19 -3.22 4.88 -10.03
N TRP A 20 -3.84 6.06 -10.06
CA TRP A 20 -4.24 6.71 -11.31
C TRP A 20 -3.20 7.72 -11.78
N GLU A 21 -2.56 8.41 -10.85
CA GLU A 21 -1.52 9.38 -11.12
C GLU A 21 -0.38 9.17 -10.15
N PRO A 22 0.87 9.31 -10.61
CA PRO A 22 2.02 9.16 -9.71
C PRO A 22 2.13 10.38 -8.80
N ASP A 23 2.69 10.17 -7.62
CA ASP A 23 2.91 11.22 -6.64
C ASP A 23 4.38 11.27 -6.25
N SER A 24 4.86 12.47 -5.94
CA SER A 24 6.23 12.71 -5.49
C SER A 24 6.26 13.04 -4.01
N VAL A 25 7.19 12.40 -3.30
CA VAL A 25 7.45 12.72 -1.89
C VAL A 25 8.73 13.52 -1.83
N ASN A 26 8.66 14.72 -1.24
CA ASN A 26 9.82 15.61 -1.04
C ASN A 26 10.61 15.92 -2.33
N GLY A 27 9.89 16.08 -3.44
CA GLY A 27 10.54 16.40 -4.71
C GLY A 27 11.25 15.24 -5.39
N GLY A 28 11.08 14.01 -4.90
CA GLY A 28 11.64 12.82 -5.52
C GLY A 28 10.91 12.41 -6.80
N ASP A 29 11.34 11.30 -7.41
CA ASP A 29 10.71 10.77 -8.61
C ASP A 29 9.24 10.45 -8.36
N PRO A 30 8.33 10.85 -9.25
CA PRO A 30 6.92 10.46 -9.12
C PRO A 30 6.74 8.95 -9.19
N ARG A 31 5.90 8.40 -8.31
CA ARG A 31 5.61 6.97 -8.25
C ARG A 31 4.15 6.70 -7.99
N TYR A 32 3.65 5.64 -8.58
CA TYR A 32 2.37 5.05 -8.21
C TYR A 32 2.60 4.27 -6.91
N SER A 33 1.67 4.37 -5.99
CA SER A 33 1.87 3.77 -4.67
C SER A 33 0.57 3.43 -3.97
N VAL A 34 0.67 2.59 -2.97
CA VAL A 34 -0.42 2.25 -2.07
C VAL A 34 0.15 1.78 -0.74
N SER A 35 -0.51 2.16 0.34
CA SER A 35 -0.28 1.56 1.65
C SER A 35 -1.30 0.43 1.80
N ALA A 36 -0.82 -0.80 1.84
CA ALA A 36 -1.67 -1.98 1.97
C ALA A 36 -1.85 -2.32 3.44
N ILE A 37 -3.09 -2.24 3.92
CA ILE A 37 -3.44 -2.56 5.31
C ILE A 37 -3.90 -4.01 5.36
N ILE A 38 -3.22 -4.83 6.16
CA ILE A 38 -3.44 -6.27 6.25
C ILE A 38 -3.84 -6.60 7.68
N SER A 39 -5.00 -7.24 7.86
CA SER A 39 -5.43 -7.64 9.21
C SER A 39 -4.41 -8.58 9.85
N LYS A 40 -4.13 -8.37 11.15
CA LYS A 40 -3.26 -9.28 11.91
C LYS A 40 -3.88 -10.67 12.04
N SER A 41 -5.20 -10.79 11.89
CA SER A 41 -5.87 -12.08 11.89
C SER A 41 -5.64 -12.89 10.61
N ASP A 42 -5.20 -12.22 9.52
CA ASP A 42 -4.86 -12.90 8.27
C ASP A 42 -3.43 -13.43 8.32
N THR A 43 -3.22 -14.43 9.15
CA THR A 43 -1.90 -15.01 9.39
C THR A 43 -1.32 -15.65 8.14
N ARG A 44 -2.18 -16.20 7.28
CA ARG A 44 -1.74 -16.84 6.04
C ARG A 44 -1.05 -15.85 5.10
N THR A 45 -1.66 -14.68 4.90
CA THR A 45 -1.05 -13.64 4.06
C THR A 45 0.25 -13.13 4.66
N VAL A 46 0.26 -12.92 5.97
CA VAL A 46 1.47 -12.45 6.69
C VAL A 46 2.62 -13.46 6.53
N GLU A 47 2.33 -14.76 6.65
CA GLU A 47 3.35 -15.80 6.47
C GLU A 47 3.92 -15.79 5.05
N LYS A 48 3.06 -15.62 4.04
CA LYS A 48 3.52 -15.54 2.65
C LYS A 48 4.41 -14.32 2.42
N ILE A 49 4.05 -13.19 3.01
CA ILE A 49 4.85 -11.97 2.93
C ILE A 49 6.21 -12.18 3.57
N ARG A 50 6.24 -12.76 4.77
CA ARG A 50 7.50 -13.00 5.48
C ARG A 50 8.40 -13.98 4.72
N ALA A 51 7.83 -15.02 4.14
CA ALA A 51 8.59 -15.99 3.34
C ALA A 51 9.19 -15.33 2.10
N ALA A 52 8.44 -14.47 1.42
CA ALA A 52 8.93 -13.75 0.26
C ALA A 52 10.04 -12.77 0.63
N ILE A 53 9.91 -12.10 1.77
CA ILE A 53 10.94 -11.18 2.28
C ILE A 53 12.23 -11.94 2.57
N GLU A 54 12.13 -13.11 3.23
CA GLU A 54 13.30 -13.93 3.54
C GLU A 54 14.01 -14.41 2.27
N ASN A 55 13.23 -14.78 1.24
CA ASN A 55 13.80 -15.16 -0.03
C ASN A 55 14.49 -13.96 -0.71
N ALA A 56 13.89 -12.79 -0.68
CA ALA A 56 14.49 -11.58 -1.24
C ALA A 56 15.81 -11.22 -0.53
N LYS A 57 15.89 -11.44 0.78
CA LYS A 57 17.14 -11.24 1.52
C LYS A 57 18.25 -12.13 0.97
N LYS A 58 17.96 -13.41 0.75
CA LYS A 58 18.93 -14.38 0.22
C LYS A 58 19.41 -13.99 -1.18
N GLU A 59 18.50 -13.54 -2.02
CA GLU A 59 18.84 -13.15 -3.38
C GLU A 59 19.59 -11.83 -3.46
N SER A 60 19.54 -11.02 -2.41
CA SER A 60 20.11 -9.67 -2.41
C SER A 60 21.44 -9.55 -1.66
N LEU A 61 22.01 -10.67 -1.23
CA LEU A 61 23.26 -10.66 -0.45
C LEU A 61 24.39 -9.90 -1.16
N SER A 62 24.49 -10.03 -2.48
CA SER A 62 25.53 -9.33 -3.24
C SER A 62 25.41 -7.80 -3.16
N LYS A 63 24.22 -7.28 -2.91
CA LYS A 63 23.99 -5.84 -2.76
C LYS A 63 24.52 -5.31 -1.44
N TRP A 64 24.78 -6.20 -0.48
CA TRP A 64 25.18 -5.87 0.89
C TRP A 64 26.56 -6.46 1.27
N GLY A 65 27.37 -6.75 0.29
CA GLY A 65 28.69 -7.30 0.54
C GLY A 65 28.71 -8.76 1.01
N GLY A 66 27.67 -9.52 0.69
CA GLY A 66 27.59 -10.95 0.98
C GLY A 66 27.00 -11.31 2.33
N LYS A 67 26.58 -10.32 3.12
CA LYS A 67 25.98 -10.53 4.44
C LYS A 67 24.72 -9.71 4.62
N ILE A 68 23.78 -10.21 5.42
CA ILE A 68 22.56 -9.46 5.77
C ILE A 68 22.94 -8.38 6.79
N PRO A 69 22.69 -7.09 6.48
CA PRO A 69 23.02 -6.01 7.42
C PRO A 69 22.19 -6.10 8.70
N PRO A 70 22.77 -5.74 9.87
CA PRO A 70 22.03 -5.78 11.13
C PRO A 70 20.86 -4.80 11.21
N ASN A 71 20.93 -3.68 10.46
CA ASN A 71 19.91 -2.63 10.48
C ASN A 71 19.11 -2.62 9.19
N LEU A 72 18.78 -3.79 8.66
CA LEU A 72 18.04 -3.93 7.42
C LEU A 72 16.62 -3.38 7.57
N LYS A 73 16.25 -2.46 6.71
CA LYS A 73 14.88 -1.92 6.69
C LYS A 73 13.94 -2.94 6.06
N LEU A 74 12.84 -3.23 6.74
CA LEU A 74 11.85 -4.20 6.28
C LEU A 74 10.55 -3.49 5.88
N PRO A 75 9.86 -3.99 4.84
CA PRO A 75 8.67 -3.31 4.35
C PRO A 75 7.40 -3.57 5.18
N LEU A 76 7.34 -4.69 5.91
CA LEU A 76 6.17 -5.04 6.72
C LEU A 76 6.27 -4.34 8.07
N ARG A 77 5.27 -3.50 8.37
CA ARG A 77 5.26 -2.65 9.55
C ARG A 77 4.03 -2.89 10.40
N ASP A 78 4.16 -2.66 11.70
CA ASP A 78 3.07 -2.83 12.66
C ASP A 78 2.26 -1.54 12.77
N GLY A 79 0.98 -1.60 12.36
CA GLY A 79 0.10 -0.44 12.40
C GLY A 79 -0.18 0.06 13.79
N ASP A 80 -0.27 -0.82 14.77
CA ASP A 80 -0.51 -0.42 16.17
C ASP A 80 0.67 0.35 16.77
N ILE A 81 1.88 0.06 16.30
CA ILE A 81 3.09 0.72 16.80
C ILE A 81 3.41 1.98 16.01
N GLU A 82 3.35 1.93 14.68
CA GLU A 82 3.80 3.03 13.84
C GLU A 82 2.69 4.02 13.48
N ARG A 83 1.42 3.61 13.60
CA ARG A 83 0.27 4.49 13.33
C ARG A 83 -0.80 4.34 14.41
N PRO A 84 -0.44 4.56 15.68
CA PRO A 84 -1.34 4.29 16.79
C PRO A 84 -2.59 5.17 16.84
N ASP A 85 -2.54 6.34 16.19
CA ASP A 85 -3.65 7.29 16.18
C ASP A 85 -4.56 7.13 14.95
N ASP A 86 -4.28 6.17 14.08
CA ASP A 86 -5.07 5.94 12.87
C ASP A 86 -5.86 4.64 13.00
N GLU A 87 -7.18 4.76 13.18
CA GLU A 87 -8.05 3.60 13.38
C GLU A 87 -8.03 2.60 12.23
N ALA A 88 -7.76 3.08 11.02
CA ALA A 88 -7.69 2.20 9.86
C ALA A 88 -6.54 1.19 9.96
N TYR A 89 -5.53 1.50 10.75
CA TYR A 89 -4.34 0.66 10.94
C TYR A 89 -4.40 -0.17 12.22
N ALA A 90 -5.47 -0.05 13.01
CA ALA A 90 -5.62 -0.82 14.26
C ALA A 90 -5.68 -2.33 13.96
N ASP A 91 -5.02 -3.13 14.80
CA ASP A 91 -4.94 -4.59 14.66
C ASP A 91 -4.48 -5.02 13.27
N SER A 92 -3.61 -4.23 12.64
CA SER A 92 -3.19 -4.46 11.27
C SER A 92 -1.69 -4.30 11.10
N TRP A 93 -1.17 -5.08 10.16
CA TRP A 93 0.13 -4.82 9.55
C TRP A 93 -0.10 -3.92 8.35
N PHE A 94 0.93 -3.23 7.91
CA PHE A 94 0.86 -2.52 6.63
C PHE A 94 2.20 -2.56 5.92
N LEU A 95 2.15 -2.36 4.61
CA LEU A 95 3.34 -2.16 3.82
C LEU A 95 3.05 -1.12 2.73
N ASN A 96 4.08 -0.38 2.37
CA ASN A 96 4.00 0.61 1.30
C ASN A 96 4.63 0.02 0.06
N ALA A 97 3.84 -0.10 -1.02
CA ALA A 97 4.32 -0.60 -2.29
C ALA A 97 4.30 0.54 -3.30
N ASN A 98 5.30 0.58 -4.18
CA ASN A 98 5.36 1.63 -5.19
C ASN A 98 5.99 1.12 -6.47
N SER A 99 5.78 1.89 -7.57
CA SER A 99 6.34 1.59 -8.87
C SER A 99 6.38 2.87 -9.72
N ARG A 100 7.36 2.95 -10.60
CA ARG A 100 7.41 4.03 -11.60
C ARG A 100 6.43 3.78 -12.74
N GLN A 101 6.03 2.53 -12.94
CA GLN A 101 5.08 2.14 -13.97
C GLN A 101 3.67 2.10 -13.42
N ALA A 102 2.70 2.55 -14.23
CA ALA A 102 1.30 2.53 -13.83
C ALA A 102 0.82 1.09 -13.63
N PRO A 103 0.17 0.78 -12.50
CA PRO A 103 -0.44 -0.53 -12.32
C PRO A 103 -1.67 -0.67 -13.21
N GLU A 104 -1.98 -1.90 -13.61
CA GLU A 104 -3.29 -2.18 -14.15
C GLU A 104 -4.26 -2.26 -12.98
N VAL A 105 -5.40 -1.59 -13.09
CA VAL A 105 -6.42 -1.58 -12.05
C VAL A 105 -7.65 -2.25 -12.59
N VAL A 106 -8.00 -3.40 -11.99
CA VAL A 106 -9.08 -4.25 -12.49
C VAL A 106 -10.14 -4.49 -11.42
N ASP A 107 -11.31 -4.93 -11.88
CA ASP A 107 -12.44 -5.29 -11.02
C ASP A 107 -12.39 -6.78 -10.64
N ARG A 108 -13.45 -7.25 -9.99
CA ARG A 108 -13.56 -8.65 -9.55
C ARG A 108 -13.46 -9.66 -10.70
N LYS A 109 -13.82 -9.25 -11.90
CA LYS A 109 -13.79 -10.10 -13.10
C LYS A 109 -12.51 -9.92 -13.92
N VAL A 110 -11.55 -9.19 -13.36
CA VAL A 110 -10.26 -8.88 -13.98
C VAL A 110 -10.46 -8.05 -15.26
N GLN A 111 -11.47 -7.20 -15.26
CA GLN A 111 -11.70 -6.24 -16.33
C GLN A 111 -11.19 -4.88 -15.90
N ARG A 112 -10.54 -4.16 -16.81
CA ARG A 112 -9.96 -2.87 -16.49
C ARG A 112 -11.04 -1.88 -16.06
N ILE A 113 -10.81 -1.23 -14.92
CA ILE A 113 -11.70 -0.19 -14.40
C ILE A 113 -11.39 1.11 -15.13
N LEU A 114 -12.40 1.70 -15.76
CA LEU A 114 -12.25 2.94 -16.52
C LEU A 114 -12.63 4.18 -15.70
N ASP A 115 -13.57 4.04 -14.78
CA ASP A 115 -13.99 5.13 -13.92
C ASP A 115 -13.09 5.18 -12.69
N GLN A 116 -12.23 6.19 -12.67
CA GLN A 116 -11.23 6.33 -11.60
C GLN A 116 -11.86 6.49 -10.21
N SER A 117 -13.07 7.04 -10.13
CA SER A 117 -13.76 7.22 -8.86
C SER A 117 -14.17 5.92 -8.19
N GLU A 118 -14.16 4.81 -8.92
CA GLU A 118 -14.51 3.51 -8.35
C GLU A 118 -13.44 2.94 -7.44
N VAL A 119 -12.20 3.41 -7.57
CA VAL A 119 -11.07 2.89 -6.77
C VAL A 119 -10.43 4.06 -6.02
N TYR A 120 -10.49 4.01 -4.72
CA TYR A 120 -10.11 5.10 -3.83
C TYR A 120 -9.56 4.53 -2.51
N SER A 121 -8.91 5.38 -1.73
CA SER A 121 -8.43 4.97 -0.40
C SER A 121 -9.62 4.61 0.48
N GLY A 122 -9.63 3.38 0.97
CA GLY A 122 -10.73 2.79 1.74
C GLY A 122 -11.31 1.55 1.09
N CYS A 123 -11.14 1.38 -0.21
CA CYS A 123 -11.59 0.15 -0.90
C CYS A 123 -10.82 -1.07 -0.39
N TYR A 124 -11.47 -2.22 -0.50
CA TYR A 124 -10.86 -3.51 -0.22
C TYR A 124 -10.57 -4.25 -1.51
N GLY A 125 -9.44 -4.90 -1.57
CA GLY A 125 -9.07 -5.67 -2.74
C GLY A 125 -7.78 -6.44 -2.50
N GLN A 126 -7.01 -6.56 -3.55
CA GLN A 126 -5.68 -7.19 -3.44
C GLN A 126 -4.71 -6.53 -4.41
N ILE A 127 -3.45 -6.62 -4.07
CA ILE A 127 -2.37 -6.09 -4.89
C ILE A 127 -1.34 -7.18 -5.12
N SER A 128 -0.64 -7.10 -6.25
CA SER A 128 0.54 -7.95 -6.46
C SER A 128 1.77 -7.13 -6.10
N VAL A 129 2.67 -7.76 -5.34
CA VAL A 129 3.89 -7.11 -4.86
C VAL A 129 5.06 -8.05 -5.12
N THR A 130 6.17 -7.48 -5.58
CA THR A 130 7.43 -8.21 -5.70
C THR A 130 8.44 -7.57 -4.75
N PHE A 131 8.97 -8.36 -3.82
CA PHE A 131 9.94 -7.87 -2.86
C PHE A 131 11.35 -7.95 -3.44
N TYR A 132 12.17 -6.95 -3.16
CA TYR A 132 13.54 -6.89 -3.64
C TYR A 132 14.44 -6.13 -2.66
N GLY A 133 15.72 -6.51 -2.63
CA GLY A 133 16.70 -5.82 -1.81
C GLY A 133 17.20 -4.55 -2.45
N PHE A 134 17.58 -3.58 -1.65
CA PHE A 134 18.17 -2.34 -2.14
C PHE A 134 19.32 -1.89 -1.26
N ASN A 135 20.21 -1.10 -1.86
CA ASN A 135 21.27 -0.39 -1.15
C ASN A 135 21.43 0.96 -1.84
N THR A 136 20.96 2.01 -1.19
CA THR A 136 20.99 3.37 -1.71
C THR A 136 21.71 4.27 -0.71
N ASN A 137 22.95 4.65 -1.02
CA ASN A 137 23.75 5.54 -0.16
C ASN A 137 23.82 5.06 1.30
N GLY A 138 24.01 3.75 1.48
CA GLY A 138 24.09 3.16 2.80
C GLY A 138 22.75 2.79 3.43
N ASN A 139 21.65 3.21 2.84
CA ASN A 139 20.32 2.73 3.23
C ASN A 139 20.09 1.37 2.59
N ARG A 140 19.95 0.34 3.42
CA ARG A 140 19.82 -1.03 2.98
C ARG A 140 18.54 -1.65 3.51
N GLY A 141 17.85 -2.39 2.68
CA GLY A 141 16.60 -3.00 3.07
C GLY A 141 15.94 -3.83 1.99
N ILE A 142 14.71 -4.23 2.28
CA ILE A 142 13.81 -4.89 1.35
C ILE A 142 12.68 -3.92 1.05
N ALA A 143 12.40 -3.73 -0.22
CA ALA A 143 11.30 -2.88 -0.68
C ALA A 143 10.23 -3.71 -1.35
N ALA A 144 9.03 -3.14 -1.45
CA ALA A 144 7.88 -3.76 -2.09
C ALA A 144 7.59 -3.05 -3.41
N GLY A 145 7.79 -3.73 -4.51
CA GLY A 145 7.46 -3.21 -5.84
C GLY A 145 6.00 -3.49 -6.16
N LEU A 146 5.24 -2.43 -6.49
CA LEU A 146 3.83 -2.56 -6.84
C LEU A 146 3.68 -3.12 -8.26
N GLY A 147 2.87 -4.16 -8.40
CA GLY A 147 2.49 -4.70 -9.69
C GLY A 147 1.14 -4.17 -10.13
N ASN A 148 0.09 -4.94 -9.86
CA ASN A 148 -1.27 -4.61 -10.27
C ASN A 148 -2.21 -4.51 -9.08
N ILE A 149 -3.39 -3.95 -9.29
CA ILE A 149 -4.39 -3.71 -8.26
C ILE A 149 -5.71 -4.28 -8.71
N GLN A 150 -6.36 -5.06 -7.84
CA GLN A 150 -7.70 -5.57 -8.08
C GLN A 150 -8.63 -5.10 -6.97
N LYS A 151 -9.66 -4.35 -7.34
CA LYS A 151 -10.69 -3.95 -6.39
C LYS A 151 -11.71 -5.09 -6.23
N LEU A 152 -12.01 -5.45 -5.00
CA LEU A 152 -12.99 -6.49 -4.70
C LEU A 152 -14.30 -5.94 -4.12
N ARG A 153 -14.24 -4.86 -3.34
CA ARG A 153 -15.45 -4.24 -2.78
C ARG A 153 -15.17 -2.82 -2.32
N ASP A 154 -16.25 -2.06 -2.17
CA ASP A 154 -16.17 -0.72 -1.62
C ASP A 154 -15.90 -0.78 -0.12
N GLY A 155 -15.34 0.30 0.39
CA GLY A 155 -15.15 0.51 1.81
C GLY A 155 -15.41 1.97 2.13
N GLU A 156 -15.40 2.31 3.39
CA GLU A 156 -15.54 3.69 3.82
C GLU A 156 -14.29 4.47 3.39
N PRO A 157 -14.45 5.63 2.71
CA PRO A 157 -13.29 6.42 2.28
C PRO A 157 -12.38 6.79 3.46
N LEU A 158 -11.07 6.68 3.24
CA LEU A 158 -10.06 7.01 4.24
C LEU A 158 -9.37 8.33 3.93
N GLY A 159 -9.35 9.22 4.90
CA GLY A 159 -8.61 10.47 4.82
C GLY A 159 -9.03 11.37 3.67
N GLY A 160 -8.14 12.25 3.29
CA GLY A 160 -8.34 13.11 2.15
C GLY A 160 -9.24 14.30 2.44
N LYS A 161 -10.04 14.66 1.45
CA LYS A 161 -10.88 15.85 1.52
C LYS A 161 -12.03 15.66 2.49
N ALA A 162 -12.23 16.63 3.38
CA ALA A 162 -13.33 16.60 4.32
C ALA A 162 -14.68 16.56 3.61
N ASN A 163 -15.61 15.78 4.18
CA ASN A 163 -16.97 15.68 3.66
C ASN A 163 -17.72 16.99 3.99
N ALA A 164 -18.44 17.54 3.03
CA ALA A 164 -19.19 18.78 3.23
C ALA A 164 -20.19 18.69 4.41
N ALA A 165 -20.78 17.53 4.61
CA ALA A 165 -21.72 17.34 5.74
C ALA A 165 -21.01 17.39 7.10
N GLU A 166 -19.73 17.05 7.16
CA GLU A 166 -18.92 17.11 8.39
C GLU A 166 -18.34 18.50 8.60
N GLU A 167 -18.07 19.22 7.52
CA GLU A 167 -17.39 20.52 7.54
C GLU A 167 -18.35 21.68 7.70
N PHE A 168 -19.53 21.59 7.10
CA PHE A 168 -20.48 22.70 7.07
C PHE A 168 -21.74 22.39 7.86
N GLU A 169 -22.27 23.43 8.53
CA GLU A 169 -23.55 23.39 9.20
C GLU A 169 -24.65 23.76 8.21
N THR A 170 -25.89 23.39 8.52
CA THR A 170 -27.04 23.82 7.72
C THR A 170 -27.50 25.19 8.18
N TYR A 171 -27.87 26.04 7.22
CA TYR A 171 -28.40 27.37 7.50
C TYR A 171 -29.73 27.57 6.79
N ASP A 172 -30.66 28.22 7.48
CA ASP A 172 -31.89 28.72 6.86
C ASP A 172 -31.55 30.07 6.19
N ASP A 173 -32.39 30.48 5.22
CA ASP A 173 -32.17 31.73 4.49
C ASP A 173 -32.03 32.93 5.43
N ASP A 174 -32.83 32.98 6.51
CA ASP A 174 -32.78 34.06 7.49
C ASP A 174 -31.47 34.07 8.29
N ASP A 175 -30.92 32.91 8.61
CA ASP A 175 -29.69 32.79 9.39
C ASP A 175 -28.48 33.29 8.61
N PHE A 176 -28.49 33.08 7.30
CA PHE A 176 -27.38 33.50 6.44
C PHE A 176 -27.28 35.02 6.30
N LEU A 177 -28.42 35.70 6.37
CA LEU A 177 -28.49 37.15 6.19
C LEU A 177 -28.33 37.96 7.50
N SER A 178 -28.32 37.31 8.63
CA SER A 178 -28.23 37.97 9.92
C SER A 178 -26.78 38.21 10.42
#